data_46724d6bcd5e30db2eb55068deea7fe4
#
_entry.id   46724d6bcd5e30db2eb55068deea7fe4
#
_cell.length_a   1.000
_cell.length_b   1.000
_cell.length_c   1.000
_cell.angle_alpha   90.00
_cell.angle_beta   90.00
_cell.angle_gamma   90.00
#
_symmetry.space_group_name_H-M   'P 1'
#
loop_
_entity.id
_entity.type
_entity.pdbx_description
1 polymer ?
#
loop_
_entity_poly.entity_id
_entity_poly.type
_entity_poly.pdbx_seq_one_letter_code
_entity_poly.pdbx_strand_id
1 'polypeptide(L)'
;MAFTWGVATSAYQIEGAAAEDGRTPSIWDTFARSVVGETGDVACDHYHRMPADVQLIKSLGVNAYRFSTSWTRVQPNGRGPANRRGLDFYDRLVDELLGNGIDPWLTLYHWDLPQELEDAGGWANRDTAYRLADYSSFVIDALGDRVRNWSTVNEPWCVAYLGYQYGVFAPGLRDAGAAVAATHHLLLGHGLLASLLNKKDRTVSIPLNIGTATPASDDPLDIAAAWRADGNVARIFLDPLRHGRYPADVVEDLAARGHELPIRDGDMEIISTPIDLLGVNFYFGQDFAGRDLDGNTVDADGLPVVREIKPDVPQTDLGWPITPDRFTTLLLRLHRDYGYPLVVTENGAVYQDHPDGDGFVEDTERTAYLAAHVDAVAAARAQGADVRGYFAWSLMDNFEWAEGYAKRFGLVHVDYETQTRTPKRSALWFRDRIASGI
;
A
#
# COMPACT_ATOMS: atom_id res chain seq x y z
N MET A 1 -20.58 -13.06 5.67
CA MET A 1 -19.85 -13.15 4.39
C MET A 1 -18.73 -14.17 4.54
N ALA A 2 -18.37 -14.88 3.46
CA ALA A 2 -17.17 -15.71 3.47
C ALA A 2 -15.92 -14.82 3.62
N PHE A 3 -14.85 -15.37 4.22
CA PHE A 3 -13.59 -14.66 4.36
C PHE A 3 -12.88 -14.58 3.01
N THR A 4 -12.37 -13.40 2.67
CA THR A 4 -11.64 -13.19 1.42
C THR A 4 -10.18 -13.58 1.60
N TRP A 5 -9.71 -14.51 0.79
CA TRP A 5 -8.30 -14.88 0.70
C TRP A 5 -7.74 -14.42 -0.64
N GLY A 6 -6.69 -13.63 -0.61
CA GLY A 6 -6.13 -13.05 -1.82
C GLY A 6 -4.61 -12.97 -1.82
N VAL A 7 -4.10 -12.60 -2.97
CA VAL A 7 -2.72 -12.16 -3.20
C VAL A 7 -2.75 -10.77 -3.83
N ALA A 8 -1.71 -9.99 -3.60
CA ALA A 8 -1.64 -8.61 -4.07
C ALA A 8 -0.41 -8.36 -4.94
N THR A 9 -0.53 -7.39 -5.84
CA THR A 9 0.56 -6.82 -6.64
C THR A 9 0.28 -5.36 -6.97
N SER A 10 1.26 -4.65 -7.57
CA SER A 10 1.03 -3.34 -8.17
C SER A 10 1.52 -3.29 -9.61
N ALA A 11 0.94 -2.39 -10.41
CA ALA A 11 1.18 -2.29 -11.85
C ALA A 11 2.66 -2.07 -12.19
N TYR A 12 3.29 -1.04 -11.62
CA TYR A 12 4.69 -0.72 -11.92
C TYR A 12 5.65 -1.86 -11.56
N GLN A 13 5.36 -2.57 -10.47
CA GLN A 13 6.24 -3.61 -9.95
C GLN A 13 6.24 -4.90 -10.78
N ILE A 14 5.16 -5.20 -11.53
CA ILE A 14 5.05 -6.48 -12.23
C ILE A 14 4.82 -6.38 -13.74
N GLU A 15 4.19 -5.33 -14.25
CA GLU A 15 3.69 -5.30 -15.63
C GLU A 15 4.79 -5.32 -16.68
N GLY A 16 5.83 -4.50 -16.51
CA GLY A 16 6.77 -4.24 -17.59
C GLY A 16 6.12 -3.49 -18.76
N ALA A 17 6.54 -3.80 -19.98
CA ALA A 17 6.02 -3.17 -21.20
C ALA A 17 6.01 -1.61 -21.10
N ALA A 18 7.09 -1.05 -20.54
CA ALA A 18 7.17 0.35 -20.12
C ALA A 18 7.01 1.37 -21.25
N ALA A 19 7.29 0.96 -22.49
CA ALA A 19 7.17 1.81 -23.68
C ALA A 19 6.15 1.30 -24.71
N GLU A 20 5.30 0.33 -24.31
CA GLU A 20 4.36 -0.29 -25.23
C GLU A 20 2.97 0.33 -25.15
N ASP A 21 2.22 0.19 -26.23
CA ASP A 21 0.82 0.59 -26.38
C ASP A 21 0.51 2.01 -25.94
N GLY A 22 1.48 2.92 -26.05
CA GLY A 22 1.31 4.33 -25.75
C GLY A 22 1.43 4.70 -24.27
N ARG A 23 1.93 3.80 -23.42
CA ARG A 23 2.31 4.15 -22.04
C ARG A 23 3.41 5.22 -22.04
N THR A 24 3.32 6.17 -21.12
CA THR A 24 4.34 7.21 -20.91
C THR A 24 5.05 7.01 -19.58
N PRO A 25 6.21 7.67 -19.34
CA PRO A 25 6.92 7.54 -18.07
C PRO A 25 6.10 8.01 -16.86
N SER A 26 6.23 7.29 -15.76
CA SER A 26 5.84 7.71 -14.42
C SER A 26 7.04 8.25 -13.65
N ILE A 27 6.80 8.81 -12.47
CA ILE A 27 7.88 9.24 -11.55
C ILE A 27 8.81 8.07 -11.18
N TRP A 28 8.29 6.85 -11.14
CA TRP A 28 9.10 5.66 -10.85
C TRP A 28 10.01 5.27 -12.02
N ASP A 29 9.58 5.45 -13.27
CA ASP A 29 10.47 5.23 -14.42
C ASP A 29 11.68 6.18 -14.37
N THR A 30 11.48 7.44 -13.99
CA THR A 30 12.53 8.44 -13.86
C THR A 30 13.44 8.15 -12.66
N PHE A 31 12.85 7.92 -11.49
CA PHE A 31 13.57 7.66 -10.24
C PHE A 31 14.39 6.37 -10.31
N ALA A 32 13.81 5.30 -10.84
CA ALA A 32 14.47 4.01 -10.99
C ALA A 32 15.75 4.12 -11.84
N ARG A 33 15.70 4.82 -12.96
CA ARG A 33 16.86 5.03 -13.84
C ARG A 33 17.93 5.91 -13.21
N SER A 34 17.53 6.92 -12.43
CA SER A 34 18.47 7.92 -11.91
C SER A 34 19.03 7.59 -10.53
N VAL A 35 18.32 6.84 -9.70
CA VAL A 35 18.65 6.59 -8.29
C VAL A 35 18.85 5.11 -8.00
N VAL A 36 17.93 4.25 -8.43
CA VAL A 36 17.96 2.81 -8.10
C VAL A 36 19.01 2.07 -8.96
N GLY A 37 19.10 2.43 -10.26
CA GLY A 37 19.99 1.78 -11.22
C GLY A 37 19.40 0.51 -11.86
N GLU A 38 18.23 0.06 -11.41
CA GLU A 38 17.43 -1.01 -12.00
C GLU A 38 16.07 -0.42 -12.38
N THR A 39 15.34 -1.01 -13.32
CA THR A 39 14.09 -0.43 -13.84
C THR A 39 12.95 -1.44 -13.86
N GLY A 40 11.71 -0.94 -13.81
CA GLY A 40 10.51 -1.74 -14.05
C GLY A 40 10.19 -1.95 -15.55
N ASP A 41 11.14 -1.72 -16.46
CA ASP A 41 10.88 -1.75 -17.92
C ASP A 41 10.36 -3.12 -18.41
N VAL A 42 10.88 -4.20 -17.81
CA VAL A 42 10.41 -5.57 -18.04
C VAL A 42 9.70 -6.10 -16.81
N ALA A 43 10.19 -5.80 -15.61
CA ALA A 43 9.68 -6.28 -14.33
C ALA A 43 9.44 -7.81 -14.34
N CYS A 44 8.20 -8.25 -14.14
CA CYS A 44 7.80 -9.64 -14.26
C CYS A 44 7.13 -9.96 -15.61
N ASP A 45 7.16 -9.04 -16.57
CA ASP A 45 6.54 -9.21 -17.88
C ASP A 45 5.05 -9.65 -17.79
N HIS A 46 4.36 -9.21 -16.73
CA HIS A 46 2.96 -9.57 -16.53
C HIS A 46 2.06 -9.08 -17.66
N TYR A 47 2.40 -7.96 -18.29
CA TYR A 47 1.65 -7.41 -19.42
C TYR A 47 1.45 -8.45 -20.53
N HIS A 48 2.47 -9.25 -20.84
CA HIS A 48 2.41 -10.30 -21.86
C HIS A 48 2.02 -11.67 -21.30
N ARG A 49 2.32 -11.93 -20.00
CA ARG A 49 2.14 -13.24 -19.36
C ARG A 49 0.87 -13.35 -18.51
N MET A 50 0.03 -12.33 -18.51
CA MET A 50 -1.15 -12.20 -17.68
C MET A 50 -2.04 -13.46 -17.65
N PRO A 51 -2.38 -14.13 -18.74
CA PRO A 51 -3.21 -15.34 -18.67
C PRO A 51 -2.54 -16.48 -17.90
N ALA A 52 -1.23 -16.67 -18.05
CA ALA A 52 -0.49 -17.68 -17.28
C ALA A 52 -0.42 -17.32 -15.80
N ASP A 53 -0.20 -16.04 -15.50
CA ASP A 53 -0.16 -15.56 -14.09
C ASP A 53 -1.54 -15.69 -13.42
N VAL A 54 -2.66 -15.50 -14.13
CA VAL A 54 -4.00 -15.76 -13.60
C VAL A 54 -4.21 -17.26 -13.31
N GLN A 55 -3.72 -18.16 -14.17
CA GLN A 55 -3.77 -19.61 -13.89
C GLN A 55 -2.92 -19.95 -12.65
N LEU A 56 -1.76 -19.29 -12.48
CA LEU A 56 -0.94 -19.42 -11.29
C LEU A 56 -1.71 -18.98 -10.04
N ILE A 57 -2.36 -17.80 -10.04
CA ILE A 57 -3.21 -17.32 -8.95
C ILE A 57 -4.28 -18.34 -8.60
N LYS A 58 -4.98 -18.88 -9.61
CA LYS A 58 -5.99 -19.92 -9.41
C LYS A 58 -5.41 -21.16 -8.71
N SER A 59 -4.19 -21.58 -9.06
CA SER A 59 -3.53 -22.74 -8.48
C SER A 59 -3.23 -22.59 -6.99
N LEU A 60 -3.13 -21.35 -6.49
CA LEU A 60 -2.95 -21.03 -5.07
C LEU A 60 -4.25 -21.14 -4.26
N GLY A 61 -5.39 -21.39 -4.90
CA GLY A 61 -6.66 -21.56 -4.22
C GLY A 61 -7.26 -20.27 -3.62
N VAL A 62 -6.72 -19.11 -3.95
CA VAL A 62 -7.26 -17.81 -3.52
C VAL A 62 -8.54 -17.49 -4.26
N ASN A 63 -9.44 -16.73 -3.63
CA ASN A 63 -10.70 -16.29 -4.22
C ASN A 63 -10.70 -14.82 -4.67
N ALA A 64 -9.59 -14.09 -4.45
CA ALA A 64 -9.46 -12.70 -4.84
C ALA A 64 -8.03 -12.36 -5.28
N TYR A 65 -7.90 -11.39 -6.18
CA TYR A 65 -6.64 -10.82 -6.60
C TYR A 65 -6.70 -9.31 -6.54
N ARG A 66 -5.81 -8.71 -5.72
CA ARG A 66 -5.64 -7.26 -5.64
C ARG A 66 -4.51 -6.82 -6.57
N PHE A 67 -4.83 -5.92 -7.48
CA PHE A 67 -3.90 -5.33 -8.45
C PHE A 67 -4.18 -3.84 -8.61
N SER A 68 -3.24 -3.09 -9.15
CA SER A 68 -3.47 -1.69 -9.49
C SER A 68 -3.51 -1.47 -11.00
N THR A 69 -4.14 -0.38 -11.44
CA THR A 69 -4.03 0.11 -12.80
C THR A 69 -2.90 1.14 -12.91
N SER A 70 -2.12 1.10 -13.99
CA SER A 70 -1.09 2.10 -14.25
C SER A 70 -1.72 3.36 -14.85
N TRP A 71 -1.58 4.48 -14.13
CA TRP A 71 -2.11 5.76 -14.61
C TRP A 71 -1.55 6.13 -15.99
N THR A 72 -0.24 5.99 -16.15
CA THR A 72 0.45 6.34 -17.40
C THR A 72 0.09 5.43 -18.57
N ARG A 73 -0.39 4.23 -18.32
CA ARG A 73 -0.89 3.31 -19.34
C ARG A 73 -2.30 3.67 -19.78
N VAL A 74 -3.16 4.05 -18.82
CA VAL A 74 -4.57 4.39 -19.08
C VAL A 74 -4.73 5.82 -19.60
N GLN A 75 -4.01 6.77 -19.02
CA GLN A 75 -4.05 8.18 -19.42
C GLN A 75 -2.61 8.70 -19.54
N PRO A 76 -1.96 8.53 -20.70
CA PRO A 76 -0.62 9.03 -20.95
C PRO A 76 -0.49 10.52 -20.58
N ASN A 77 0.63 10.87 -19.97
CA ASN A 77 0.92 12.23 -19.50
C ASN A 77 -0.03 12.75 -18.41
N GLY A 78 -0.94 11.92 -17.91
CA GLY A 78 -1.92 12.29 -16.87
C GLY A 78 -2.97 13.31 -17.30
N ARG A 79 -3.14 13.53 -18.63
CA ARG A 79 -4.06 14.51 -19.20
C ARG A 79 -4.62 14.00 -20.53
N GLY A 80 -5.73 14.60 -20.98
CA GLY A 80 -6.36 14.26 -22.24
C GLY A 80 -7.19 12.97 -22.21
N PRO A 81 -7.50 12.39 -23.35
CA PRO A 81 -8.37 11.23 -23.45
C PRO A 81 -7.70 9.95 -22.91
N ALA A 82 -8.52 8.97 -22.57
CA ALA A 82 -8.05 7.64 -22.22
C ALA A 82 -7.32 6.95 -23.38
N ASN A 83 -6.26 6.23 -23.06
CA ASN A 83 -5.59 5.34 -23.98
C ASN A 83 -6.33 4.00 -24.05
N ARG A 84 -7.02 3.76 -25.15
CA ARG A 84 -7.83 2.56 -25.34
C ARG A 84 -7.04 1.27 -25.20
N ARG A 85 -5.82 1.20 -25.74
CA ARG A 85 -4.97 0.00 -25.65
C ARG A 85 -4.60 -0.32 -24.20
N GLY A 86 -4.33 0.71 -23.39
CA GLY A 86 -4.05 0.53 -21.96
C GLY A 86 -5.27 0.00 -21.21
N LEU A 87 -6.47 0.53 -21.48
CA LEU A 87 -7.72 0.03 -20.89
C LEU A 87 -8.02 -1.40 -21.34
N ASP A 88 -7.79 -1.74 -22.60
CA ASP A 88 -8.05 -3.08 -23.16
C ASP A 88 -7.19 -4.17 -22.45
N PHE A 89 -6.01 -3.83 -21.91
CA PHE A 89 -5.23 -4.75 -21.09
C PHE A 89 -5.97 -5.09 -19.79
N TYR A 90 -6.44 -4.10 -19.05
CA TYR A 90 -7.16 -4.32 -17.79
C TYR A 90 -8.54 -4.96 -18.02
N ASP A 91 -9.18 -4.66 -19.13
CA ASP A 91 -10.43 -5.30 -19.56
C ASP A 91 -10.26 -6.81 -19.68
N ARG A 92 -9.21 -7.24 -20.41
CA ARG A 92 -8.86 -8.67 -20.54
C ARG A 92 -8.45 -9.30 -19.21
N LEU A 93 -7.70 -8.58 -18.36
CA LEU A 93 -7.31 -9.09 -17.03
C LEU A 93 -8.54 -9.35 -16.14
N VAL A 94 -9.49 -8.41 -16.10
CA VAL A 94 -10.72 -8.57 -15.32
C VAL A 94 -11.55 -9.75 -15.84
N ASP A 95 -11.69 -9.88 -17.16
CA ASP A 95 -12.41 -11.00 -17.76
C ASP A 95 -11.75 -12.35 -17.46
N GLU A 96 -10.41 -12.43 -17.54
CA GLU A 96 -9.65 -13.64 -17.22
C GLU A 96 -9.79 -14.02 -15.73
N LEU A 97 -9.73 -13.06 -14.82
CA LEU A 97 -9.94 -13.29 -13.39
C LEU A 97 -11.35 -13.84 -13.10
N LEU A 98 -12.37 -13.17 -13.59
CA LEU A 98 -13.77 -13.58 -13.41
C LEU A 98 -14.06 -14.93 -14.05
N GLY A 99 -13.52 -15.19 -15.25
CA GLY A 99 -13.61 -16.48 -15.93
C GLY A 99 -12.99 -17.63 -15.13
N ASN A 100 -12.04 -17.33 -14.25
CA ASN A 100 -11.40 -18.30 -13.36
C ASN A 100 -11.98 -18.32 -11.94
N GLY A 101 -13.05 -17.54 -11.66
CA GLY A 101 -13.71 -17.48 -10.37
C GLY A 101 -12.93 -16.69 -9.31
N ILE A 102 -12.08 -15.76 -9.73
CA ILE A 102 -11.26 -14.89 -8.86
C ILE A 102 -11.87 -13.50 -8.87
N ASP A 103 -12.19 -12.96 -7.68
CA ASP A 103 -12.72 -11.61 -7.53
C ASP A 103 -11.62 -10.56 -7.76
N PRO A 104 -11.81 -9.62 -8.70
CA PRO A 104 -10.88 -8.51 -8.89
C PRO A 104 -11.04 -7.47 -7.78
N TRP A 105 -9.93 -7.10 -7.13
CA TRP A 105 -9.79 -6.01 -6.20
C TRP A 105 -8.86 -4.96 -6.81
N LEU A 106 -9.43 -3.88 -7.33
CA LEU A 106 -8.70 -2.91 -8.14
C LEU A 106 -8.29 -1.70 -7.31
N THR A 107 -6.99 -1.39 -7.33
CA THR A 107 -6.42 -0.18 -6.74
C THR A 107 -6.20 0.86 -7.83
N LEU A 108 -6.81 2.04 -7.69
CA LEU A 108 -6.76 3.10 -8.71
C LEU A 108 -5.41 3.82 -8.75
N TYR A 109 -4.75 4.02 -7.62
CA TYR A 109 -3.44 4.66 -7.58
C TYR A 109 -2.48 3.91 -6.65
N HIS A 110 -1.38 3.42 -7.23
CA HIS A 110 -0.31 2.75 -6.52
C HIS A 110 1.06 3.28 -6.95
N TRP A 111 1.23 4.61 -6.75
CA TRP A 111 2.46 5.40 -6.76
C TRP A 111 3.00 5.82 -8.13
N ASP A 112 2.46 5.35 -9.22
CA ASP A 112 2.93 5.60 -10.59
C ASP A 112 2.38 6.90 -11.20
N LEU A 113 2.54 8.02 -10.48
CA LEU A 113 2.16 9.35 -10.97
C LEU A 113 2.83 9.64 -12.31
N PRO A 114 2.10 10.10 -13.34
CA PRO A 114 2.71 10.56 -14.59
C PRO A 114 3.80 11.60 -14.36
N GLN A 115 4.97 11.44 -15.02
CA GLN A 115 6.09 12.36 -14.84
C GLN A 115 5.71 13.82 -15.17
N GLU A 116 4.91 14.05 -16.19
CA GLU A 116 4.46 15.40 -16.55
C GLU A 116 3.59 16.08 -15.47
N LEU A 117 2.88 15.30 -14.66
CA LEU A 117 2.16 15.85 -13.51
C LEU A 117 3.13 16.21 -12.37
N GLU A 118 4.19 15.42 -12.18
CA GLU A 118 5.24 15.75 -11.22
C GLU A 118 5.98 17.01 -11.63
N ASP A 119 6.34 17.13 -12.91
CA ASP A 119 6.98 18.34 -13.48
C ASP A 119 6.11 19.60 -13.30
N ALA A 120 4.80 19.43 -13.14
CA ALA A 120 3.83 20.49 -12.83
C ALA A 120 3.58 20.69 -11.33
N GLY A 121 4.38 20.05 -10.44
CA GLY A 121 4.32 20.18 -8.99
C GLY A 121 3.76 18.96 -8.25
N GLY A 122 3.46 17.88 -8.95
CA GLY A 122 3.11 16.57 -8.38
C GLY A 122 1.98 16.62 -7.36
N TRP A 123 2.12 15.85 -6.28
CA TRP A 123 1.13 15.85 -5.19
C TRP A 123 1.16 17.12 -4.32
N ALA A 124 2.23 17.93 -4.38
CA ALA A 124 2.20 19.25 -3.75
C ALA A 124 1.26 20.22 -4.48
N ASN A 125 0.92 19.94 -5.74
CA ASN A 125 -0.07 20.70 -6.50
C ASN A 125 -1.47 20.08 -6.35
N ARG A 126 -2.41 20.87 -5.86
CA ARG A 126 -3.80 20.45 -5.65
C ARG A 126 -4.49 19.92 -6.93
N ASP A 127 -4.14 20.42 -8.12
CA ASP A 127 -4.72 19.97 -9.39
C ASP A 127 -4.56 18.46 -9.60
N THR A 128 -3.50 17.86 -9.05
CA THR A 128 -3.23 16.42 -9.14
C THR A 128 -4.36 15.56 -8.57
N ALA A 129 -5.03 16.01 -7.49
CA ALA A 129 -6.19 15.31 -6.93
C ALA A 129 -7.36 15.25 -7.93
N TYR A 130 -7.60 16.30 -8.67
CA TYR A 130 -8.64 16.32 -9.70
C TYR A 130 -8.24 15.53 -10.95
N ARG A 131 -6.93 15.54 -11.32
CA ARG A 131 -6.42 14.70 -12.39
C ARG A 131 -6.55 13.20 -12.06
N LEU A 132 -6.32 12.84 -10.80
CA LEU A 132 -6.58 11.48 -10.34
C LEU A 132 -8.05 11.08 -10.53
N ALA A 133 -8.98 11.98 -10.23
CA ALA A 133 -10.41 11.73 -10.45
C ALA A 133 -10.77 11.61 -11.93
N ASP A 134 -10.19 12.47 -12.80
CA ASP A 134 -10.37 12.38 -14.25
C ASP A 134 -9.90 11.02 -14.80
N TYR A 135 -8.66 10.61 -14.46
CA TYR A 135 -8.12 9.32 -14.84
C TYR A 135 -8.98 8.15 -14.33
N SER A 136 -9.35 8.21 -13.05
CA SER A 136 -10.12 7.14 -12.43
C SER A 136 -11.50 6.98 -13.07
N SER A 137 -12.09 8.06 -13.58
CA SER A 137 -13.37 7.98 -14.28
C SER A 137 -13.29 7.07 -15.50
N PHE A 138 -12.19 7.11 -16.26
CA PHE A 138 -11.99 6.22 -17.42
C PHE A 138 -11.90 4.75 -17.01
N VAL A 139 -11.20 4.45 -15.89
CA VAL A 139 -11.10 3.08 -15.37
C VAL A 139 -12.46 2.59 -14.86
N ILE A 140 -13.17 3.45 -14.12
CA ILE A 140 -14.49 3.14 -13.57
C ILE A 140 -15.52 2.92 -14.68
N ASP A 141 -15.48 3.72 -15.74
CA ASP A 141 -16.40 3.58 -16.89
C ASP A 141 -16.13 2.29 -17.69
N ALA A 142 -14.86 1.89 -17.79
CA ALA A 142 -14.48 0.70 -18.54
C ALA A 142 -14.72 -0.62 -17.78
N LEU A 143 -14.51 -0.63 -16.44
CA LEU A 143 -14.45 -1.85 -15.65
C LEU A 143 -15.52 -1.95 -14.56
N GLY A 144 -16.21 -0.86 -14.27
CA GLY A 144 -17.12 -0.77 -13.13
C GLY A 144 -18.46 -1.50 -13.29
N ASP A 145 -18.70 -2.12 -14.41
CA ASP A 145 -19.78 -3.07 -14.64
C ASP A 145 -19.48 -4.47 -14.05
N ARG A 146 -18.18 -4.81 -13.90
CA ARG A 146 -17.67 -6.12 -13.47
C ARG A 146 -16.88 -6.09 -12.18
N VAL A 147 -16.08 -5.05 -11.94
CA VAL A 147 -15.32 -4.88 -10.71
C VAL A 147 -16.22 -4.36 -9.59
N ARG A 148 -16.22 -5.06 -8.45
CA ARG A 148 -17.02 -4.68 -7.26
C ARG A 148 -16.15 -4.07 -6.15
N ASN A 149 -14.90 -4.49 -6.01
CA ASN A 149 -14.02 -4.11 -4.92
C ASN A 149 -12.96 -3.11 -5.41
N TRP A 150 -12.98 -1.91 -4.83
CA TRP A 150 -12.16 -0.79 -5.26
C TRP A 150 -11.35 -0.22 -4.09
N SER A 151 -10.08 -0.02 -4.34
CA SER A 151 -9.21 0.76 -3.47
C SER A 151 -8.83 2.07 -4.16
N THR A 152 -8.91 3.18 -3.45
CA THR A 152 -8.66 4.50 -4.01
C THR A 152 -7.17 4.80 -4.18
N VAL A 153 -6.49 5.13 -3.10
CA VAL A 153 -5.07 5.46 -3.03
C VAL A 153 -4.37 4.47 -2.13
N ASN A 154 -3.30 3.83 -2.59
CA ASN A 154 -2.48 2.98 -1.76
C ASN A 154 -1.46 3.80 -0.96
N GLU A 155 -1.47 3.63 0.37
CA GLU A 155 -0.44 4.14 1.29
C GLU A 155 -0.07 5.61 1.07
N PRO A 156 -0.99 6.54 1.28
CA PRO A 156 -0.71 7.96 1.07
C PRO A 156 0.45 8.47 1.93
N TRP A 157 0.75 7.84 3.07
CA TRP A 157 1.93 8.15 3.89
C TRP A 157 3.23 7.88 3.13
N CYS A 158 3.36 6.72 2.48
CA CYS A 158 4.56 6.38 1.70
C CYS A 158 4.77 7.38 0.57
N VAL A 159 3.70 7.75 -0.14
CA VAL A 159 3.80 8.78 -1.19
C VAL A 159 4.27 10.10 -0.62
N ALA A 160 3.61 10.64 0.41
CA ALA A 160 3.90 11.96 0.95
C ALA A 160 5.25 12.02 1.66
N TYR A 161 5.52 11.06 2.56
CA TYR A 161 6.72 11.16 3.41
C TYR A 161 7.94 10.52 2.76
N LEU A 162 7.87 9.30 2.24
CA LEU A 162 9.03 8.68 1.59
C LEU A 162 9.40 9.37 0.28
N GLY A 163 8.39 9.84 -0.48
CA GLY A 163 8.61 10.50 -1.76
C GLY A 163 8.96 11.98 -1.65
N TYR A 164 8.21 12.75 -0.86
CA TYR A 164 8.34 14.21 -0.82
C TYR A 164 9.15 14.73 0.37
N GLN A 165 9.10 14.08 1.56
CA GLN A 165 9.85 14.56 2.72
C GLN A 165 11.24 13.97 2.81
N TYR A 166 11.37 12.63 2.70
CA TYR A 166 12.65 11.94 2.90
C TYR A 166 13.42 11.70 1.61
N GLY A 167 12.76 11.71 0.47
CA GLY A 167 13.37 11.55 -0.85
C GLY A 167 13.98 10.17 -1.08
N VAL A 168 13.52 9.15 -0.37
CA VAL A 168 13.98 7.77 -0.51
C VAL A 168 13.13 6.98 -1.52
N PHE A 169 11.96 7.49 -1.87
CA PHE A 169 11.09 7.01 -2.94
C PHE A 169 10.89 8.09 -4.01
N ALA A 170 10.36 7.70 -5.17
CA ALA A 170 9.95 8.66 -6.19
C ALA A 170 8.91 9.66 -5.63
N PRO A 171 9.01 10.95 -5.97
CA PRO A 171 9.90 11.58 -6.94
C PRO A 171 11.31 11.92 -6.40
N GLY A 172 11.62 11.65 -5.15
CA GLY A 172 12.94 11.88 -4.56
C GLY A 172 13.13 13.27 -3.96
N LEU A 173 12.05 13.97 -3.62
CA LEU A 173 12.10 15.30 -3.01
C LEU A 173 12.45 15.22 -1.51
N ARG A 174 13.02 16.32 -1.00
CA ARG A 174 13.32 16.51 0.43
C ARG A 174 12.75 17.84 0.89
N ASP A 175 11.42 17.90 0.91
CA ASP A 175 10.65 19.10 1.25
C ASP A 175 9.46 18.73 2.13
N ALA A 176 9.54 19.10 3.42
CA ALA A 176 8.49 18.81 4.40
C ALA A 176 7.18 19.56 4.10
N GLY A 177 7.27 20.79 3.55
CA GLY A 177 6.10 21.55 3.13
C GLY A 177 5.37 20.89 1.97
N ALA A 178 6.11 20.39 0.99
CA ALA A 178 5.56 19.62 -0.12
C ALA A 178 4.90 18.30 0.38
N ALA A 179 5.50 17.62 1.35
CA ALA A 179 4.92 16.41 1.94
C ALA A 179 3.62 16.67 2.68
N VAL A 180 3.52 17.78 3.44
CA VAL A 180 2.28 18.20 4.12
C VAL A 180 1.18 18.52 3.10
N ALA A 181 1.52 19.22 2.02
CA ALA A 181 0.58 19.49 0.94
C ALA A 181 0.14 18.19 0.23
N ALA A 182 1.08 17.28 -0.05
CA ALA A 182 0.82 15.99 -0.65
C ALA A 182 -0.13 15.14 0.22
N THR A 183 0.07 15.12 1.55
CA THR A 183 -0.82 14.44 2.49
C THR A 183 -2.26 14.87 2.32
N HIS A 184 -2.50 16.19 2.28
CA HIS A 184 -3.87 16.72 2.13
C HIS A 184 -4.44 16.44 0.74
N HIS A 185 -3.65 16.61 -0.32
CA HIS A 185 -4.14 16.43 -1.68
C HIS A 185 -4.37 14.94 -2.04
N LEU A 186 -3.61 14.01 -1.46
CA LEU A 186 -3.86 12.56 -1.57
C LEU A 186 -5.20 12.19 -0.92
N LEU A 187 -5.48 12.72 0.27
CA LEU A 187 -6.77 12.51 0.94
C LEU A 187 -7.92 13.17 0.17
N LEU A 188 -7.72 14.38 -0.38
CA LEU A 188 -8.70 15.01 -1.26
C LEU A 188 -8.99 14.14 -2.49
N GLY A 189 -7.93 13.62 -3.14
CA GLY A 189 -8.04 12.67 -4.24
C GLY A 189 -8.83 11.43 -3.83
N HIS A 190 -8.52 10.84 -2.67
CA HIS A 190 -9.29 9.72 -2.12
C HIS A 190 -10.79 10.05 -2.03
N GLY A 191 -11.16 11.17 -1.44
CA GLY A 191 -12.55 11.56 -1.25
C GLY A 191 -13.30 11.77 -2.58
N LEU A 192 -12.62 12.37 -3.58
CA LEU A 192 -13.15 12.49 -4.94
C LEU A 192 -13.42 11.11 -5.56
N LEU A 193 -12.48 10.17 -5.42
CA LEU A 193 -12.65 8.80 -5.90
C LEU A 193 -13.78 8.06 -5.16
N ALA A 194 -13.83 8.18 -3.84
CA ALA A 194 -14.89 7.58 -3.05
C ALA A 194 -16.27 8.07 -3.51
N SER A 195 -16.39 9.36 -3.83
CA SER A 195 -17.63 9.94 -4.38
C SER A 195 -17.98 9.37 -5.76
N LEU A 196 -17.01 9.20 -6.66
CA LEU A 196 -17.22 8.57 -7.98
C LEU A 196 -17.63 7.10 -7.89
N LEU A 197 -17.11 6.40 -6.88
CA LEU A 197 -17.35 4.98 -6.64
C LEU A 197 -18.62 4.71 -5.83
N ASN A 198 -19.23 5.71 -5.21
CA ASN A 198 -20.38 5.58 -4.32
C ASN A 198 -21.63 5.08 -5.09
N LYS A 199 -21.66 3.77 -5.36
CA LYS A 199 -22.78 3.04 -5.95
C LYS A 199 -23.09 1.82 -5.10
N LYS A 200 -24.38 1.46 -5.00
CA LYS A 200 -24.89 0.43 -4.09
C LYS A 200 -24.25 -0.97 -4.24
N ASP A 201 -23.65 -1.26 -5.37
CA ASP A 201 -23.08 -2.57 -5.72
C ASP A 201 -21.54 -2.57 -5.73
N ARG A 202 -20.91 -1.53 -5.21
CA ARG A 202 -19.47 -1.41 -5.08
C ARG A 202 -19.04 -1.33 -3.64
N THR A 203 -17.88 -1.88 -3.35
CA THR A 203 -17.18 -1.79 -2.06
C THR A 203 -15.98 -0.88 -2.23
N VAL A 204 -15.90 0.18 -1.44
CA VAL A 204 -14.85 1.19 -1.51
C VAL A 204 -13.96 1.09 -0.29
N SER A 205 -12.64 1.09 -0.51
CA SER A 205 -11.62 1.07 0.55
C SER A 205 -10.49 2.05 0.27
N ILE A 206 -9.72 2.35 1.30
CA ILE A 206 -8.39 2.96 1.21
C ILE A 206 -7.40 2.10 1.97
N PRO A 207 -6.35 1.56 1.33
CA PRO A 207 -5.27 0.84 2.00
C PRO A 207 -4.30 1.83 2.66
N LEU A 208 -4.12 1.69 3.97
CA LEU A 208 -3.17 2.50 4.75
C LEU A 208 -2.06 1.61 5.31
N ASN A 209 -0.81 2.05 5.16
CA ASN A 209 0.32 1.43 5.84
C ASN A 209 0.32 1.86 7.31
N ILE A 210 -0.08 0.99 8.18
CA ILE A 210 -0.24 1.29 9.61
C ILE A 210 0.47 0.22 10.44
N GLY A 211 1.47 0.65 11.21
CA GLY A 211 2.07 -0.13 12.28
C GLY A 211 1.53 0.27 13.65
N THR A 212 1.96 -0.41 14.69
CA THR A 212 1.73 0.05 16.06
C THR A 212 2.85 0.98 16.50
N ALA A 213 2.49 2.11 17.09
CA ALA A 213 3.41 2.94 17.87
C ALA A 213 3.22 2.57 19.34
N THR A 214 4.20 1.88 19.92
CA THR A 214 4.17 1.42 21.30
C THR A 214 5.14 2.28 22.15
N PRO A 215 4.77 2.74 23.36
CA PRO A 215 5.74 3.41 24.22
C PRO A 215 6.85 2.43 24.65
N ALA A 216 8.10 2.91 24.67
CA ALA A 216 9.26 2.11 25.06
C ALA A 216 9.22 1.71 26.54
N SER A 217 8.52 2.50 27.38
CA SER A 217 8.28 2.23 28.79
C SER A 217 7.01 2.94 29.29
N ASP A 218 6.69 2.77 30.56
CA ASP A 218 5.59 3.49 31.24
C ASP A 218 5.95 4.96 31.57
N ASP A 219 7.13 5.47 31.16
CA ASP A 219 7.48 6.88 31.31
C ASP A 219 6.47 7.75 30.51
N PRO A 220 5.86 8.79 31.13
CA PRO A 220 4.95 9.69 30.43
C PRO A 220 5.52 10.31 29.15
N LEU A 221 6.84 10.49 29.05
CA LEU A 221 7.51 10.99 27.84
C LEU A 221 7.47 9.95 26.72
N ASP A 222 7.65 8.67 27.02
CA ASP A 222 7.59 7.58 26.03
C ASP A 222 6.15 7.37 25.54
N ILE A 223 5.18 7.47 26.44
CA ILE A 223 3.74 7.43 26.11
C ILE A 223 3.39 8.60 25.16
N ALA A 224 3.87 9.81 25.46
CA ALA A 224 3.63 10.97 24.64
C ALA A 224 4.34 10.86 23.27
N ALA A 225 5.54 10.27 23.22
CA ALA A 225 6.28 10.04 21.97
C ALA A 225 5.55 9.02 21.07
N ALA A 226 5.08 7.92 21.65
CA ALA A 226 4.29 6.92 20.89
C ALA A 226 2.97 7.53 20.35
N TRP A 227 2.30 8.37 21.14
CA TRP A 227 1.09 9.06 20.70
C TRP A 227 1.35 10.01 19.52
N ARG A 228 2.47 10.77 19.54
CA ARG A 228 2.88 11.64 18.44
C ARG A 228 3.26 10.83 17.19
N ALA A 229 4.01 9.74 17.35
CA ALA A 229 4.35 8.84 16.25
C ALA A 229 3.09 8.30 15.56
N ASP A 230 2.13 7.81 16.33
CA ASP A 230 0.84 7.38 15.85
C ASP A 230 0.07 8.51 15.14
N GLY A 231 0.16 9.72 15.67
CA GLY A 231 -0.40 10.92 15.05
C GLY A 231 0.08 11.13 13.63
N ASN A 232 1.40 11.04 13.42
CA ASN A 232 2.05 11.34 12.15
C ASN A 232 1.95 10.21 11.12
N VAL A 233 1.73 8.96 11.55
CA VAL A 233 1.67 7.81 10.62
C VAL A 233 0.22 7.34 10.39
N ALA A 234 -0.59 7.28 11.43
CA ALA A 234 -1.93 6.71 11.37
C ALA A 234 -3.04 7.77 11.48
N ARG A 235 -3.09 8.55 12.59
CA ARG A 235 -4.22 9.45 12.86
C ARG A 235 -4.36 10.60 11.87
N ILE A 236 -3.25 11.08 11.28
CA ILE A 236 -3.27 12.12 10.24
C ILE A 236 -4.07 11.69 9.00
N PHE A 237 -4.21 10.39 8.76
CA PHE A 237 -5.05 9.83 7.67
C PHE A 237 -6.40 9.35 8.20
N LEU A 238 -6.44 8.62 9.31
CA LEU A 238 -7.64 7.99 9.83
C LEU A 238 -8.69 9.00 10.33
N ASP A 239 -8.26 10.04 11.06
CA ASP A 239 -9.19 11.03 11.64
C ASP A 239 -9.91 11.85 10.56
N PRO A 240 -9.25 12.35 9.49
CA PRO A 240 -9.93 12.98 8.37
C PRO A 240 -10.98 12.08 7.70
N LEU A 241 -10.66 10.81 7.49
CA LEU A 241 -11.56 9.84 6.87
C LEU A 241 -12.81 9.59 7.73
N ARG A 242 -12.62 9.46 9.04
CA ARG A 242 -13.69 9.06 9.95
C ARG A 242 -14.44 10.22 10.58
N HIS A 243 -13.72 11.29 10.92
CA HIS A 243 -14.23 12.39 11.72
C HIS A 243 -14.34 13.72 10.95
N GLY A 244 -13.88 13.76 9.69
CA GLY A 244 -13.89 14.97 8.87
C GLY A 244 -12.99 16.09 9.43
N ARG A 245 -11.94 15.75 10.17
CA ARG A 245 -11.00 16.72 10.74
C ARG A 245 -9.65 16.07 11.01
N TYR A 246 -8.58 16.84 10.89
CA TYR A 246 -7.25 16.42 11.31
C TYR A 246 -7.11 16.39 12.83
N PRO A 247 -6.25 15.52 13.41
CA PRO A 247 -5.97 15.51 14.84
C PRO A 247 -5.27 16.81 15.25
N ALA A 248 -5.81 17.48 16.29
CA ALA A 248 -5.36 18.82 16.69
C ALA A 248 -3.88 18.86 17.10
N ASP A 249 -3.41 17.84 17.83
CA ASP A 249 -2.03 17.71 18.25
C ASP A 249 -1.05 17.61 17.05
N VAL A 250 -1.44 16.91 15.98
CA VAL A 250 -0.63 16.81 14.75
C VAL A 250 -0.61 18.16 14.02
N VAL A 251 -1.76 18.85 13.94
CA VAL A 251 -1.82 20.19 13.32
C VAL A 251 -0.97 21.18 14.09
N GLU A 252 -0.98 21.13 15.43
CA GLU A 252 -0.13 21.97 16.29
C GLU A 252 1.36 21.68 16.09
N ASP A 253 1.76 20.40 16.02
CA ASP A 253 3.15 19.99 15.77
C ASP A 253 3.63 20.44 14.38
N LEU A 254 2.78 20.33 13.36
CA LEU A 254 3.09 20.84 11.99
C LEU A 254 3.26 22.36 11.98
N ALA A 255 2.34 23.10 12.63
CA ALA A 255 2.41 24.55 12.71
C ALA A 255 3.67 25.04 13.46
N ALA A 256 4.05 24.34 14.53
CA ALA A 256 5.27 24.64 15.28
C ALA A 256 6.54 24.44 14.43
N ARG A 257 6.50 23.57 13.40
CA ARG A 257 7.56 23.40 12.41
C ARG A 257 7.44 24.33 11.19
N GLY A 258 6.47 25.26 11.20
CA GLY A 258 6.24 26.22 10.12
C GLY A 258 5.49 25.66 8.92
N HIS A 259 4.75 24.57 9.08
CA HIS A 259 3.95 23.93 8.03
C HIS A 259 2.46 23.98 8.33
N GLU A 260 1.67 24.23 7.30
CA GLU A 260 0.20 24.25 7.38
C GLU A 260 -0.40 23.34 6.30
N LEU A 261 -1.43 22.57 6.68
CA LEU A 261 -2.21 21.79 5.73
C LEU A 261 -3.02 22.76 4.85
N PRO A 262 -2.99 22.62 3.51
CA PRO A 262 -3.63 23.58 2.59
C PRO A 262 -5.14 23.34 2.45
N ILE A 263 -5.84 23.28 3.58
CA ILE A 263 -7.27 22.99 3.66
C ILE A 263 -8.06 24.16 3.07
N ARG A 264 -9.06 23.87 2.23
CA ARG A 264 -10.03 24.82 1.70
C ARG A 264 -11.45 24.45 2.12
N ASP A 265 -12.36 25.40 2.01
CA ASP A 265 -13.78 25.18 2.28
C ASP A 265 -14.31 23.99 1.46
N GLY A 266 -14.97 23.04 2.14
CA GLY A 266 -15.52 21.83 1.54
C GLY A 266 -14.57 20.64 1.42
N ASP A 267 -13.25 20.81 1.68
CA ASP A 267 -12.30 19.70 1.54
C ASP A 267 -12.57 18.56 2.52
N MET A 268 -12.88 18.91 3.76
CA MET A 268 -13.06 17.89 4.79
C MET A 268 -14.33 17.06 4.58
N GLU A 269 -15.37 17.64 4.00
CA GLU A 269 -16.59 16.95 3.56
C GLU A 269 -16.29 15.97 2.43
N ILE A 270 -15.43 16.35 1.47
CA ILE A 270 -15.00 15.47 0.37
C ILE A 270 -14.15 14.35 0.93
N ILE A 271 -13.14 14.64 1.75
CA ILE A 271 -12.22 13.66 2.33
C ILE A 271 -12.97 12.62 3.17
N SER A 272 -13.96 13.03 3.94
CA SER A 272 -14.76 12.14 4.79
C SER A 272 -15.92 11.45 4.07
N THR A 273 -15.93 11.44 2.73
CA THR A 273 -16.89 10.62 1.97
C THR A 273 -16.87 9.18 2.47
N PRO A 274 -18.03 8.61 2.86
CA PRO A 274 -18.06 7.28 3.47
C PRO A 274 -17.43 6.20 2.59
N ILE A 275 -16.66 5.32 3.25
CA ILE A 275 -16.10 4.09 2.66
C ILE A 275 -16.67 2.85 3.35
N ASP A 276 -16.59 1.70 2.68
CA ASP A 276 -17.17 0.44 3.17
C ASP A 276 -16.18 -0.38 4.01
N LEU A 277 -14.89 -0.28 3.70
CA LEU A 277 -13.80 -1.02 4.32
C LEU A 277 -12.58 -0.15 4.54
N LEU A 278 -11.88 -0.37 5.65
CA LEU A 278 -10.52 0.15 5.82
C LEU A 278 -9.53 -0.94 5.40
N GLY A 279 -8.69 -0.64 4.42
CA GLY A 279 -7.56 -1.47 4.03
C GLY A 279 -6.40 -1.29 5.01
N VAL A 280 -5.79 -2.39 5.44
CA VAL A 280 -4.65 -2.38 6.35
C VAL A 280 -3.47 -3.08 5.69
N ASN A 281 -2.43 -2.31 5.39
CA ASN A 281 -1.13 -2.83 5.02
C ASN A 281 -0.27 -2.86 6.29
N PHE A 282 0.04 -4.05 6.77
CA PHE A 282 0.81 -4.22 8.01
C PHE A 282 2.07 -5.03 7.75
N TYR A 283 3.20 -4.52 8.20
CA TYR A 283 4.49 -5.21 8.11
C TYR A 283 5.16 -5.36 9.47
N PHE A 284 5.09 -4.32 10.32
CA PHE A 284 5.72 -4.33 11.63
C PHE A 284 5.14 -3.27 12.59
N GLY A 285 5.46 -3.41 13.87
CA GLY A 285 5.22 -2.40 14.89
C GLY A 285 6.54 -1.93 15.51
N GLN A 286 6.56 -0.71 16.02
CA GLN A 286 7.75 -0.05 16.56
C GLN A 286 7.51 0.47 17.97
N ASP A 287 8.61 0.66 18.72
CA ASP A 287 8.60 1.31 20.03
C ASP A 287 9.10 2.75 19.90
N PHE A 288 8.63 3.61 20.77
CA PHE A 288 8.99 5.03 20.76
C PHE A 288 9.39 5.52 22.15
N ALA A 289 10.49 6.29 22.20
CA ALA A 289 10.97 6.96 23.40
C ALA A 289 10.89 8.49 23.25
N GLY A 290 10.55 9.16 24.35
CA GLY A 290 10.48 10.61 24.45
C GLY A 290 11.81 11.27 24.82
N ARG A 291 12.92 10.55 24.67
CA ARG A 291 14.29 11.07 24.87
C ARG A 291 15.18 10.63 23.70
N ASP A 292 16.08 11.52 23.27
CA ASP A 292 17.14 11.18 22.36
C ASP A 292 18.23 10.29 23.04
N LEU A 293 19.30 9.99 22.31
CA LEU A 293 20.41 9.17 22.84
C LEU A 293 21.22 9.86 23.94
N ASP A 294 21.18 11.20 23.98
CA ASP A 294 21.86 12.04 24.98
C ASP A 294 20.96 12.36 26.19
N GLY A 295 19.70 11.91 26.16
CA GLY A 295 18.71 12.11 27.23
C GLY A 295 17.90 13.40 27.13
N ASN A 296 18.04 14.17 26.02
CA ASN A 296 17.24 15.38 25.80
C ASN A 296 15.78 15.01 25.51
N THR A 297 14.86 15.86 25.95
CA THR A 297 13.40 15.67 25.80
C THR A 297 12.82 16.54 24.67
N VAL A 298 13.63 17.43 24.10
CA VAL A 298 13.29 18.28 22.97
C VAL A 298 14.35 18.13 21.89
N ASP A 299 13.93 18.20 20.63
CA ASP A 299 14.80 18.17 19.46
C ASP A 299 15.45 19.53 19.18
N ALA A 300 16.18 19.66 18.06
CA ALA A 300 16.85 20.88 17.67
C ALA A 300 15.89 22.05 17.38
N ASP A 301 14.64 21.75 17.06
CA ASP A 301 13.58 22.74 16.81
C ASP A 301 12.81 23.12 18.10
N GLY A 302 13.20 22.55 19.24
CA GLY A 302 12.54 22.77 20.53
C GLY A 302 11.24 21.99 20.71
N LEU A 303 10.99 21.00 19.86
CA LEU A 303 9.79 20.15 19.92
C LEU A 303 10.08 18.85 20.66
N PRO A 304 9.04 18.20 21.25
CA PRO A 304 9.23 16.94 21.95
C PRO A 304 9.89 15.88 21.09
N VAL A 305 10.88 15.20 21.65
CA VAL A 305 11.57 14.09 20.98
C VAL A 305 10.61 12.94 20.72
N VAL A 306 10.68 12.39 19.51
CA VAL A 306 10.02 11.16 19.10
C VAL A 306 11.10 10.27 18.48
N ARG A 307 11.70 9.42 19.30
CA ARG A 307 12.76 8.51 18.87
C ARG A 307 12.25 7.10 18.71
N GLU A 308 12.36 6.60 17.48
CA GLU A 308 12.05 5.20 17.18
C GLU A 308 13.06 4.24 17.81
N ILE A 309 12.56 3.14 18.37
CA ILE A 309 13.33 2.03 18.88
C ILE A 309 12.82 0.75 18.22
N LYS A 310 13.72 -0.01 17.61
CA LYS A 310 13.37 -1.34 17.13
C LYS A 310 13.17 -2.27 18.32
N PRO A 311 12.03 -2.99 18.42
CA PRO A 311 11.85 -3.99 19.46
C PRO A 311 12.89 -5.13 19.31
N ASP A 312 13.29 -5.71 20.45
CA ASP A 312 14.22 -6.85 20.49
C ASP A 312 13.48 -8.16 20.17
N VAL A 313 13.18 -8.34 18.89
CA VAL A 313 12.50 -9.51 18.32
C VAL A 313 13.18 -9.91 17.01
N PRO A 314 12.94 -11.12 16.47
CA PRO A 314 13.40 -11.49 15.14
C PRO A 314 13.02 -10.47 14.08
N GLN A 315 13.86 -10.32 13.06
CA GLN A 315 13.69 -9.34 11.99
C GLN A 315 13.69 -10.03 10.63
N THR A 316 13.03 -9.40 9.65
CA THR A 316 13.14 -9.76 8.24
C THR A 316 14.46 -9.25 7.64
N ASP A 317 14.77 -9.61 6.40
CA ASP A 317 15.99 -9.14 5.71
C ASP A 317 15.96 -7.64 5.32
N LEU A 318 14.83 -6.98 5.54
CA LEU A 318 14.74 -5.51 5.54
C LEU A 318 15.00 -4.89 6.92
N GLY A 319 15.28 -5.73 7.93
CA GLY A 319 15.44 -5.28 9.31
C GLY A 319 14.13 -4.86 9.97
N TRP A 320 12.99 -5.32 9.45
CA TRP A 320 11.67 -5.06 10.03
C TRP A 320 11.36 -6.06 11.14
N PRO A 321 10.95 -5.58 12.34
CA PRO A 321 10.61 -6.45 13.45
C PRO A 321 9.40 -7.34 13.16
N ILE A 322 9.46 -8.60 13.54
CA ILE A 322 8.36 -9.56 13.38
C ILE A 322 7.46 -9.48 14.62
N THR A 323 6.30 -8.84 14.50
CA THR A 323 5.45 -8.48 15.64
C THR A 323 3.98 -8.89 15.46
N PRO A 324 3.65 -10.18 15.32
CA PRO A 324 2.27 -10.63 15.07
C PRO A 324 1.28 -10.27 16.19
N ASP A 325 1.70 -10.28 17.46
CA ASP A 325 0.85 -9.89 18.59
C ASP A 325 0.42 -8.42 18.51
N ARG A 326 1.32 -7.56 18.01
CA ARG A 326 1.02 -6.15 17.76
C ARG A 326 0.03 -5.98 16.62
N PHE A 327 0.06 -6.88 15.63
CA PHE A 327 -0.93 -6.87 14.56
C PHE A 327 -2.34 -7.17 15.08
N THR A 328 -2.50 -8.16 15.98
CA THR A 328 -3.77 -8.39 16.68
C THR A 328 -4.25 -7.13 17.40
N THR A 329 -3.37 -6.48 18.16
CA THR A 329 -3.67 -5.25 18.90
C THR A 329 -4.10 -4.11 17.98
N LEU A 330 -3.41 -3.94 16.85
CA LEU A 330 -3.74 -2.93 15.84
C LEU A 330 -5.14 -3.14 15.26
N LEU A 331 -5.45 -4.35 14.82
CA LEU A 331 -6.76 -4.68 14.22
C LEU A 331 -7.90 -4.43 15.21
N LEU A 332 -7.73 -4.82 16.46
CA LEU A 332 -8.71 -4.55 17.52
C LEU A 332 -8.88 -3.04 17.76
N ARG A 333 -7.79 -2.29 17.81
CA ARG A 333 -7.81 -0.83 17.96
C ARG A 333 -8.54 -0.16 16.81
N LEU A 334 -8.17 -0.47 15.56
CA LEU A 334 -8.77 0.14 14.37
C LEU A 334 -10.28 -0.11 14.33
N HIS A 335 -10.70 -1.33 14.64
CA HIS A 335 -12.12 -1.67 14.68
C HIS A 335 -12.86 -0.92 15.80
N ARG A 336 -12.28 -0.85 17.00
CA ARG A 336 -12.88 -0.17 18.17
C ARG A 336 -12.97 1.35 17.97
N ASP A 337 -11.88 1.99 17.51
CA ASP A 337 -11.75 3.45 17.52
C ASP A 337 -12.38 4.09 16.28
N TYR A 338 -12.35 3.42 15.13
CA TYR A 338 -12.85 3.95 13.86
C TYR A 338 -14.10 3.25 13.35
N GLY A 339 -14.43 2.06 13.84
CA GLY A 339 -15.68 1.35 13.55
C GLY A 339 -15.81 0.83 12.12
N TYR A 340 -14.74 0.82 11.33
CA TYR A 340 -14.75 0.23 10.00
C TYR A 340 -14.66 -1.29 10.05
N PRO A 341 -15.36 -2.02 9.16
CA PRO A 341 -14.91 -3.35 8.77
C PRO A 341 -13.51 -3.25 8.16
N LEU A 342 -12.65 -4.24 8.46
CA LEU A 342 -11.24 -4.24 8.06
C LEU A 342 -10.99 -5.29 6.98
N VAL A 343 -10.01 -5.01 6.13
CA VAL A 343 -9.39 -6.00 5.24
C VAL A 343 -7.88 -5.81 5.29
N VAL A 344 -7.14 -6.89 5.52
CA VAL A 344 -5.69 -6.86 5.39
C VAL A 344 -5.38 -6.87 3.90
N THR A 345 -4.99 -5.72 3.37
CA THR A 345 -4.73 -5.51 1.95
C THR A 345 -3.31 -5.85 1.56
N GLU A 346 -2.38 -5.83 2.53
CA GLU A 346 -1.02 -6.32 2.36
C GLU A 346 -0.44 -6.80 3.69
N ASN A 347 0.20 -7.97 3.66
CA ASN A 347 1.08 -8.46 4.71
C ASN A 347 2.05 -9.48 4.12
N GLY A 348 3.34 -9.37 4.41
CA GLY A 348 4.39 -10.22 3.87
C GLY A 348 5.76 -9.88 4.41
N ALA A 349 6.78 -10.64 4.02
CA ALA A 349 8.14 -10.48 4.49
C ALA A 349 9.18 -10.78 3.42
N VAL A 350 10.29 -10.07 3.48
CA VAL A 350 11.48 -10.31 2.64
C VAL A 350 12.42 -11.27 3.34
N TYR A 351 12.84 -12.27 2.58
CA TYR A 351 13.94 -13.17 2.94
C TYR A 351 14.79 -13.50 1.73
N GLN A 352 16.04 -13.93 1.97
CA GLN A 352 16.93 -14.44 0.92
C GLN A 352 16.35 -15.74 0.37
N ASP A 353 16.08 -15.75 -0.92
CA ASP A 353 15.60 -16.94 -1.60
C ASP A 353 16.77 -17.68 -2.26
N HIS A 354 16.90 -18.96 -1.96
CA HIS A 354 17.94 -19.83 -2.50
C HIS A 354 17.28 -20.99 -3.26
N PRO A 355 17.02 -20.83 -4.58
CA PRO A 355 16.47 -21.93 -5.38
C PRO A 355 17.41 -23.15 -5.34
N ASP A 356 16.83 -24.34 -5.19
CA ASP A 356 17.55 -25.62 -5.35
C ASP A 356 17.81 -25.95 -6.83
N GLY A 357 18.32 -27.16 -7.10
CA GLY A 357 18.63 -27.60 -8.45
C GLY A 357 17.43 -27.66 -9.41
N ASP A 358 16.22 -27.75 -8.88
CA ASP A 358 14.95 -27.76 -9.60
C ASP A 358 14.25 -26.38 -9.62
N GLY A 359 14.88 -25.36 -9.03
CA GLY A 359 14.36 -24.00 -8.92
C GLY A 359 13.36 -23.79 -7.79
N PHE A 360 13.13 -24.78 -6.92
CA PHE A 360 12.25 -24.67 -5.77
C PHE A 360 12.92 -23.89 -4.63
N VAL A 361 12.14 -23.07 -3.92
CA VAL A 361 12.60 -22.28 -2.77
C VAL A 361 11.89 -22.76 -1.50
N GLU A 362 12.67 -23.31 -0.57
CA GLU A 362 12.22 -23.72 0.77
C GLU A 362 12.28 -22.52 1.73
N ASP A 363 11.36 -21.56 1.58
CA ASP A 363 11.30 -20.31 2.35
C ASP A 363 10.56 -20.48 3.69
N THR A 364 11.17 -21.25 4.60
CA THR A 364 10.58 -21.59 5.91
C THR A 364 10.32 -20.38 6.78
N GLU A 365 11.19 -19.36 6.75
CA GLU A 365 11.03 -18.12 7.52
C GLU A 365 9.84 -17.32 7.05
N ARG A 366 9.64 -17.17 5.73
CA ARG A 366 8.46 -16.50 5.17
C ARG A 366 7.20 -17.28 5.50
N THR A 367 7.26 -18.61 5.44
CA THR A 367 6.15 -19.48 5.84
C THR A 367 5.77 -19.26 7.31
N ALA A 368 6.75 -19.21 8.21
CA ALA A 368 6.52 -18.95 9.62
C ALA A 368 5.97 -17.54 9.88
N TYR A 369 6.50 -16.53 9.17
CA TYR A 369 5.99 -15.15 9.24
C TYR A 369 4.50 -15.09 8.87
N LEU A 370 4.14 -15.65 7.71
CA LEU A 370 2.74 -15.66 7.24
C LEU A 370 1.83 -16.42 8.20
N ALA A 371 2.28 -17.57 8.73
CA ALA A 371 1.51 -18.35 9.69
C ALA A 371 1.18 -17.52 10.94
N ALA A 372 2.19 -16.88 11.54
CA ALA A 372 2.00 -16.07 12.74
C ALA A 372 1.07 -14.88 12.50
N HIS A 373 1.14 -14.22 11.33
CA HIS A 373 0.31 -13.06 11.04
C HIS A 373 -1.13 -13.44 10.64
N VAL A 374 -1.34 -14.56 9.95
CA VAL A 374 -2.68 -15.11 9.71
C VAL A 374 -3.34 -15.53 11.03
N ASP A 375 -2.59 -16.14 11.95
CA ASP A 375 -3.10 -16.49 13.28
C ASP A 375 -3.40 -15.23 14.12
N ALA A 376 -2.64 -14.15 13.96
CA ALA A 376 -2.93 -12.85 14.58
C ALA A 376 -4.27 -12.26 14.06
N VAL A 377 -4.57 -12.39 12.77
CA VAL A 377 -5.87 -12.01 12.20
C VAL A 377 -7.00 -12.88 12.79
N ALA A 378 -6.78 -14.19 12.89
CA ALA A 378 -7.75 -15.10 13.52
C ALA A 378 -8.02 -14.72 14.98
N ALA A 379 -6.98 -14.39 15.74
CA ALA A 379 -7.08 -13.95 17.14
C ALA A 379 -7.85 -12.61 17.27
N ALA A 380 -7.62 -11.66 16.39
CA ALA A 380 -8.37 -10.39 16.37
C ALA A 380 -9.86 -10.63 16.08
N ARG A 381 -10.18 -11.48 15.11
CA ARG A 381 -11.57 -11.87 14.79
C ARG A 381 -12.26 -12.58 15.94
N ALA A 382 -11.57 -13.50 16.60
CA ALA A 382 -12.10 -14.20 17.77
C ALA A 382 -12.42 -13.26 18.93
N GLN A 383 -11.73 -12.11 19.01
CA GLN A 383 -11.96 -11.04 19.99
C GLN A 383 -12.96 -9.97 19.50
N GLY A 384 -13.59 -10.16 18.33
CA GLY A 384 -14.69 -9.33 17.84
C GLY A 384 -14.34 -8.28 16.80
N ALA A 385 -13.10 -8.20 16.31
CA ALA A 385 -12.78 -7.32 15.19
C ALA A 385 -13.42 -7.86 13.88
N ASP A 386 -14.12 -6.99 13.14
CA ASP A 386 -14.72 -7.35 11.84
C ASP A 386 -13.65 -7.30 10.74
N VAL A 387 -12.76 -8.31 10.70
CA VAL A 387 -11.76 -8.50 9.65
C VAL A 387 -12.31 -9.46 8.60
N ARG A 388 -12.48 -8.98 7.37
CA ARG A 388 -13.20 -9.67 6.29
C ARG A 388 -12.32 -10.35 5.26
N GLY A 389 -11.02 -10.05 5.22
CA GLY A 389 -10.12 -10.66 4.25
C GLY A 389 -8.65 -10.44 4.58
N TYR A 390 -7.82 -11.22 3.88
CA TYR A 390 -6.36 -11.16 3.97
C TYR A 390 -5.74 -11.37 2.60
N PHE A 391 -4.89 -10.43 2.19
CA PHE A 391 -4.11 -10.49 0.97
C PHE A 391 -2.62 -10.59 1.31
N ALA A 392 -1.97 -11.65 0.84
CA ALA A 392 -0.52 -11.78 0.98
C ALA A 392 0.20 -10.83 0.03
N TRP A 393 1.15 -10.09 0.54
CA TRP A 393 2.10 -9.32 -0.24
C TRP A 393 3.42 -10.08 -0.34
N SER A 394 3.79 -10.55 -1.53
CA SER A 394 3.18 -10.33 -2.83
C SER A 394 2.95 -11.69 -3.51
N LEU A 395 2.11 -11.70 -4.55
CA LEU A 395 1.91 -12.89 -5.39
C LEU A 395 3.24 -13.48 -5.85
N MET A 396 4.12 -12.66 -6.42
CA MET A 396 5.40 -13.07 -6.96
C MET A 396 6.49 -12.05 -6.65
N ASP A 397 7.76 -12.47 -6.68
CA ASP A 397 8.89 -11.57 -6.64
C ASP A 397 8.77 -10.52 -7.74
N ASN A 398 9.14 -9.29 -7.43
CA ASN A 398 8.92 -8.18 -8.34
C ASN A 398 9.93 -7.04 -8.12
N PHE A 399 9.76 -5.91 -8.78
CA PHE A 399 10.54 -4.71 -8.58
C PHE A 399 10.17 -4.06 -7.23
N GLU A 400 11.03 -4.21 -6.21
CA GLU A 400 10.77 -3.71 -4.86
C GLU A 400 11.23 -2.25 -4.71
N TRP A 401 10.63 -1.38 -5.47
CA TRP A 401 10.78 0.08 -5.40
C TRP A 401 12.25 0.54 -5.35
N ALA A 402 12.68 1.18 -4.25
CA ALA A 402 14.06 1.65 -4.07
C ALA A 402 15.08 0.51 -3.86
N GLU A 403 14.63 -0.69 -3.57
CA GLU A 403 15.46 -1.89 -3.40
C GLU A 403 15.67 -2.67 -4.71
N GLY A 404 15.04 -2.24 -5.81
CA GLY A 404 15.13 -2.91 -7.10
C GLY A 404 14.68 -4.38 -7.04
N TYR A 405 15.48 -5.28 -7.59
CA TYR A 405 15.19 -6.72 -7.60
C TYR A 405 15.89 -7.50 -6.47
N ALA A 406 16.63 -6.81 -5.60
CA ALA A 406 17.40 -7.45 -4.53
C ALA A 406 16.52 -8.01 -3.40
N LYS A 407 15.31 -7.46 -3.21
CA LYS A 407 14.39 -7.83 -2.13
C LYS A 407 13.18 -8.58 -2.68
N ARG A 408 12.90 -9.76 -2.11
CA ARG A 408 11.91 -10.69 -2.63
C ARG A 408 10.80 -10.95 -1.61
N PHE A 409 9.60 -10.44 -1.89
CA PHE A 409 8.39 -10.66 -1.07
C PHE A 409 7.52 -11.81 -1.58
N GLY A 410 7.72 -12.22 -2.82
CA GLY A 410 6.80 -13.12 -3.53
C GLY A 410 6.56 -14.45 -2.84
N LEU A 411 5.33 -14.94 -2.89
CA LEU A 411 5.00 -16.34 -2.68
C LEU A 411 5.54 -17.22 -3.82
N VAL A 412 5.71 -16.62 -4.98
CA VAL A 412 6.23 -17.25 -6.19
C VAL A 412 7.58 -16.63 -6.52
N HIS A 413 8.59 -17.48 -6.69
CA HIS A 413 9.90 -17.07 -7.17
C HIS A 413 9.82 -16.72 -8.65
N VAL A 414 10.43 -15.60 -9.04
CA VAL A 414 10.60 -15.19 -10.43
C VAL A 414 12.10 -15.22 -10.78
N ASP A 415 12.46 -16.03 -11.74
CA ASP A 415 13.72 -15.91 -12.43
C ASP A 415 13.61 -14.77 -13.44
N TYR A 416 14.26 -13.66 -13.18
CA TYR A 416 14.11 -12.45 -14.00
C TYR A 416 14.77 -12.55 -15.39
N GLU A 417 15.68 -13.52 -15.62
CA GLU A 417 16.28 -13.77 -16.93
C GLU A 417 15.34 -14.57 -17.84
N THR A 418 14.75 -15.64 -17.30
CA THR A 418 13.87 -16.55 -18.06
C THR A 418 12.40 -16.22 -17.91
N GLN A 419 12.06 -15.40 -16.93
CA GLN A 419 10.68 -15.11 -16.54
C GLN A 419 9.92 -16.36 -16.08
N THR A 420 10.63 -17.36 -15.56
CA THR A 420 10.01 -18.57 -15.00
C THR A 420 9.42 -18.28 -13.62
N ARG A 421 8.20 -18.79 -13.37
CA ARG A 421 7.49 -18.67 -12.10
C ARG A 421 7.52 -20.02 -11.39
N THR A 422 8.09 -20.07 -10.17
CA THR A 422 8.11 -21.26 -9.33
C THR A 422 7.46 -20.96 -7.98
N PRO A 423 6.30 -21.59 -7.64
CA PRO A 423 5.71 -21.45 -6.31
C PRO A 423 6.68 -21.89 -5.22
N LYS A 424 6.91 -21.05 -4.20
CA LYS A 424 7.76 -21.33 -3.06
C LYS A 424 7.03 -22.19 -2.01
N ARG A 425 7.72 -22.63 -0.97
CA ARG A 425 7.11 -23.34 0.16
C ARG A 425 5.96 -22.54 0.78
N SER A 426 6.15 -21.24 0.95
CA SER A 426 5.12 -20.34 1.48
C SER A 426 3.83 -20.31 0.64
N ALA A 427 3.95 -20.42 -0.69
CA ALA A 427 2.78 -20.51 -1.58
C ALA A 427 1.97 -21.78 -1.34
N LEU A 428 2.68 -22.93 -1.19
CA LEU A 428 2.05 -24.21 -0.93
C LEU A 428 1.38 -24.22 0.45
N TRP A 429 2.05 -23.68 1.45
CA TRP A 429 1.48 -23.49 2.80
C TRP A 429 0.24 -22.60 2.75
N PHE A 430 0.30 -21.47 2.04
CA PHE A 430 -0.83 -20.52 1.96
C PHE A 430 -2.07 -21.17 1.32
N ARG A 431 -1.86 -21.93 0.23
CA ARG A 431 -2.91 -22.73 -0.40
C ARG A 431 -3.56 -23.72 0.60
N ASP A 432 -2.74 -24.46 1.34
CA ASP A 432 -3.21 -25.47 2.27
C ASP A 432 -3.93 -24.81 3.46
N ARG A 433 -3.47 -23.64 3.90
CA ARG A 433 -4.11 -22.81 4.94
C ARG A 433 -5.50 -22.32 4.50
N ILE A 434 -5.65 -21.85 3.26
CA ILE A 434 -6.92 -21.45 2.67
C ILE A 434 -7.92 -22.61 2.70
N ALA A 435 -7.48 -23.78 2.29
CA ALA A 435 -8.31 -24.98 2.26
C ALA A 435 -8.80 -25.41 3.66
N SER A 436 -8.02 -25.13 4.72
CA SER A 436 -8.39 -25.44 6.12
C SER A 436 -9.26 -24.37 6.79
N GLY A 437 -9.35 -23.16 6.20
CA GLY A 437 -10.07 -22.01 6.77
C GLY A 437 -9.25 -21.24 7.82
N ILE A 438 -9.89 -20.18 8.41
CA ILE A 438 -9.28 -19.28 9.40
C ILE A 438 -9.90 -19.47 10.77
#